data_1754bd8a07cba0954300eb48d844fd69
#
_entry.id   1754bd8a07cba0954300eb48d844fd69
#
_cell.length_a   1.000
_cell.length_b   1.000
_cell.length_c   1.000
_cell.angle_alpha   90.00
_cell.angle_beta   90.00
_cell.angle_gamma   90.00
#
_symmetry.space_group_name_H-M   'P 1'
#
loop_
_entity.id
_entity.type
_entity.pdbx_description
1 polymer ?
#
loop_
_entity_poly.entity_id
_entity_poly.type
_entity_poly.pdbx_seq_one_letter_code
_entity_poly.pdbx_strand_id
1 'polypeptide(L)'
;MAILTNSVSLLGKVGKYKECKCFETGGMVTTINFGVKTGEKWNNFFIDFFNTKTRELATEVGDNVKEGEWIQIKGRLIENKFTPKHLEGKTDENGNPMTISQTKIVGFDYKRVRYNEELEEWEYIQ
;
A
#
# COMPACT_ATOMS: atom_id res chain seq x y z
N MET A 1 -13.58 -13.36 -20.16
CA MET A 1 -13.35 -12.55 -18.95
C MET A 1 -11.99 -12.90 -18.34
N ALA A 2 -11.19 -11.89 -18.05
CA ALA A 2 -9.90 -12.13 -17.40
C ALA A 2 -10.09 -12.41 -15.90
N ILE A 3 -9.33 -13.35 -15.38
CA ILE A 3 -9.34 -13.68 -13.95
C ILE A 3 -8.14 -12.98 -13.30
N LEU A 4 -8.41 -12.19 -12.27
CA LEU A 4 -7.35 -11.57 -11.48
C LEU A 4 -6.91 -12.55 -10.39
N THR A 5 -5.68 -13.04 -10.49
CA THR A 5 -5.12 -14.02 -9.57
C THR A 5 -4.40 -13.41 -8.36
N ASN A 6 -4.13 -12.13 -8.40
CA ASN A 6 -3.47 -11.41 -7.31
C ASN A 6 -4.06 -10.00 -7.22
N SER A 7 -5.12 -9.88 -6.47
CA SER A 7 -5.80 -8.60 -6.28
C SER A 7 -6.36 -8.51 -4.87
N VAL A 8 -6.14 -7.38 -4.23
CA VAL A 8 -6.76 -7.04 -2.94
C VAL A 8 -7.53 -5.74 -3.09
N SER A 9 -8.65 -5.65 -2.39
CA SER A 9 -9.46 -4.45 -2.31
C SER A 9 -9.65 -4.13 -0.84
N LEU A 10 -9.21 -2.95 -0.42
CA LEU A 10 -9.25 -2.54 0.98
C LEU A 10 -9.96 -1.21 1.12
N LEU A 11 -10.88 -1.14 2.06
CA LEU A 11 -11.53 0.10 2.46
C LEU A 11 -10.98 0.50 3.82
N GLY A 12 -10.46 1.70 3.94
CA GLY A 12 -9.87 2.12 5.19
C GLY A 12 -9.55 3.59 5.26
N LYS A 13 -8.81 3.95 6.29
CA LYS A 13 -8.47 5.33 6.62
C LYS A 13 -6.99 5.58 6.49
N VAL A 14 -6.64 6.68 5.83
CA VAL A 14 -5.24 7.09 5.65
C VAL A 14 -4.67 7.56 6.98
N GLY A 15 -3.51 7.00 7.37
CA GLY A 15 -2.80 7.37 8.59
C GLY A 15 -1.87 8.56 8.40
N LYS A 16 -1.08 8.83 9.42
CA LYS A 16 -0.19 10.00 9.44
C LYS A 16 1.03 9.87 8.53
N TYR A 17 1.51 8.66 8.36
CA TYR A 17 2.75 8.44 7.61
C TYR A 17 2.52 8.52 6.10
N LYS A 18 3.33 9.34 5.47
CA LYS A 18 3.40 9.42 4.02
C LYS A 18 4.83 9.79 3.64
N GLU A 19 5.44 8.99 2.80
CA GLU A 19 6.80 9.21 2.33
C GLU A 19 6.86 9.10 0.81
N CYS A 20 7.43 10.11 0.16
CA CYS A 20 7.66 10.09 -1.29
C CYS A 20 9.15 9.96 -1.54
N LYS A 21 9.53 9.00 -2.36
CA LYS A 21 10.93 8.78 -2.77
C LYS A 21 11.05 8.84 -4.27
N CYS A 22 12.05 9.58 -4.73
CA CYS A 22 12.42 9.61 -6.14
C CYS A 22 13.67 8.74 -6.33
N PHE A 23 13.66 7.91 -7.37
CA PHE A 23 14.80 7.06 -7.70
C PHE A 23 15.72 7.77 -8.69
N GLU A 24 17.00 7.43 -8.69
CA GLU A 24 17.98 7.97 -9.63
C GLU A 24 17.59 7.69 -11.09
N THR A 25 16.86 6.61 -11.32
CA THR A 25 16.38 6.23 -12.64
C THR A 25 15.17 7.00 -13.12
N GLY A 26 14.67 7.97 -12.31
CA GLY A 26 13.53 8.81 -12.66
C GLY A 26 12.17 8.30 -12.18
N GLY A 27 12.13 7.16 -11.52
CA GLY A 27 10.90 6.63 -10.93
C GLY A 27 10.58 7.28 -9.59
N MET A 28 9.35 7.09 -9.14
CA MET A 28 8.88 7.61 -7.86
C MET A 28 7.97 6.60 -7.18
N VAL A 29 8.10 6.49 -5.86
CA VAL A 29 7.19 5.72 -5.02
C VAL A 29 6.67 6.58 -3.89
N THR A 30 5.38 6.47 -3.62
CA THR A 30 4.74 7.08 -2.44
C THR A 30 4.21 5.95 -1.56
N THR A 31 4.65 5.95 -0.30
CA THR A 31 4.22 4.97 0.69
C THR A 31 3.31 5.65 1.70
N ILE A 32 2.17 5.06 1.96
CA ILE A 32 1.24 5.57 2.98
C ILE A 32 0.95 4.50 4.02
N ASN A 33 0.66 4.96 5.24
CA ASN A 33 0.11 4.10 6.28
C ASN A 33 -1.41 4.07 6.11
N PHE A 34 -1.99 2.88 6.16
CA PHE A 34 -3.40 2.68 5.87
C PHE A 34 -4.02 1.74 6.90
N GLY A 35 -5.05 2.22 7.59
CA GLY A 35 -5.75 1.46 8.62
C GLY A 35 -7.03 0.84 8.07
N VAL A 36 -7.17 -0.47 8.24
CA VAL A 36 -8.38 -1.21 7.88
C VAL A 36 -9.01 -1.73 9.16
N LYS A 37 -10.28 -1.39 9.35
CA LYS A 37 -11.00 -1.82 10.54
C LYS A 37 -11.67 -3.17 10.28
N THR A 38 -11.37 -4.13 11.13
CA THR A 38 -11.97 -5.46 11.10
C THR A 38 -12.63 -5.69 12.46
N GLY A 39 -13.96 -5.62 12.50
CA GLY A 39 -14.69 -5.61 13.78
C GLY A 39 -14.31 -4.38 14.59
N GLU A 40 -13.77 -4.56 15.78
CA GLU A 40 -13.32 -3.46 16.64
C GLU A 40 -11.83 -3.21 16.55
N LYS A 41 -11.11 -4.03 15.79
CA LYS A 41 -9.66 -3.92 15.65
C LYS A 41 -9.25 -3.16 14.39
N TRP A 42 -8.19 -2.36 14.51
CA TRP A 42 -7.55 -1.73 13.39
C TRP A 42 -6.30 -2.50 13.00
N ASN A 43 -6.20 -2.83 11.71
CA ASN A 43 -5.00 -3.43 11.14
C ASN A 43 -4.33 -2.39 10.27
N ASN A 44 -3.04 -2.16 10.49
CA ASN A 44 -2.29 -1.14 9.77
C ASN A 44 -1.38 -1.76 8.72
N PHE A 45 -1.40 -1.19 7.54
CA PHE A 45 -0.60 -1.63 6.41
C PHE A 45 0.18 -0.47 5.84
N PHE A 46 1.34 -0.75 5.27
CA PHE A 46 2.05 0.21 4.43
C PHE A 46 1.77 -0.15 2.99
N ILE A 47 1.35 0.83 2.22
CA ILE A 47 0.96 0.62 0.82
C ILE A 47 1.83 1.50 -0.06
N ASP A 48 2.47 0.89 -1.05
CA ASP A 48 3.35 1.57 -1.99
C ASP A 48 2.61 1.85 -3.29
N PHE A 49 2.72 3.07 -3.78
CA PHE A 49 2.20 3.46 -5.09
C PHE A 49 3.36 3.93 -5.96
N PHE A 50 3.43 3.41 -7.17
CA PHE A 50 4.50 3.74 -8.11
C PHE A 50 3.95 4.52 -9.30
N ASN A 51 4.78 5.40 -9.85
CA ASN A 51 4.47 6.03 -11.12
C ASN A 51 4.74 5.02 -12.24
N THR A 52 3.83 4.97 -13.20
CA THR A 52 3.96 4.12 -14.38
C THR A 52 3.92 4.99 -15.63
N LYS A 53 4.15 4.39 -16.80
CA LYS A 53 4.09 5.10 -18.07
C LYS A 53 2.71 5.66 -18.39
N THR A 54 1.66 5.01 -17.86
CA THR A 54 0.28 5.38 -18.15
C THR A 54 -0.36 6.23 -17.07
N ARG A 55 0.23 6.26 -15.88
CA ARG A 55 -0.35 7.00 -14.75
C ARG A 55 0.71 7.35 -13.72
N GLU A 56 0.75 8.62 -13.33
CA GLU A 56 1.63 9.09 -12.27
C GLU A 56 0.98 8.91 -10.90
N LEU A 57 0.71 7.66 -10.55
CA LEU A 57 -0.05 7.30 -9.35
C LEU A 57 0.63 7.73 -8.05
N ALA A 58 1.97 7.57 -7.96
CA ALA A 58 2.71 8.02 -6.78
C ALA A 58 2.57 9.53 -6.57
N THR A 59 2.63 10.30 -7.65
CA THR A 59 2.45 11.75 -7.60
C THR A 59 1.03 12.11 -7.17
N GLU A 60 0.01 11.46 -7.75
CA GLU A 60 -1.38 11.69 -7.38
C GLU A 60 -1.63 11.43 -5.90
N VAL A 61 -1.15 10.30 -5.40
CA VAL A 61 -1.34 9.93 -4.00
C VAL A 61 -0.58 10.90 -3.08
N GLY A 62 0.65 11.24 -3.47
CA GLY A 62 1.45 12.20 -2.70
C GLY A 62 0.81 13.57 -2.57
N ASP A 63 0.19 14.05 -3.64
CA ASP A 63 -0.39 15.39 -3.69
C ASP A 63 -1.82 15.44 -3.15
N ASN A 64 -2.61 14.41 -3.37
CA ASN A 64 -4.05 14.46 -3.18
C ASN A 64 -4.61 13.65 -2.00
N VAL A 65 -3.91 12.61 -1.58
CA VAL A 65 -4.38 11.76 -0.49
C VAL A 65 -3.83 12.29 0.84
N LYS A 66 -4.73 12.58 1.77
CA LYS A 66 -4.39 13.21 3.03
C LYS A 66 -4.74 12.35 4.23
N GLU A 67 -4.01 12.56 5.33
CA GLU A 67 -4.31 11.94 6.61
C GLU A 67 -5.79 12.09 6.98
N GLY A 68 -6.38 11.02 7.42
CA GLY A 68 -7.77 11.00 7.89
C GLY A 68 -8.81 10.75 6.82
N GLU A 69 -8.43 10.76 5.55
CA GLU A 69 -9.37 10.45 4.47
C GLU A 69 -9.72 8.97 4.45
N TRP A 70 -10.96 8.68 4.13
CA TRP A 70 -11.41 7.31 3.84
C TRP A 70 -11.31 7.06 2.35
N ILE A 71 -10.61 6.00 1.98
CA ILE A 71 -10.44 5.62 0.58
C ILE A 71 -10.56 4.12 0.42
N GLN A 72 -10.87 3.70 -0.80
CA GLN A 72 -10.75 2.32 -1.21
C GLN A 72 -9.49 2.20 -2.05
N ILE A 73 -8.67 1.23 -1.72
CA ILE A 73 -7.45 0.94 -2.46
C ILE A 73 -7.58 -0.42 -3.13
N LYS A 74 -7.19 -0.48 -4.39
CA LYS A 74 -7.02 -1.73 -5.11
C LYS A 74 -5.54 -1.94 -5.34
N GLY A 75 -5.06 -3.13 -5.04
CA GLY A 75 -3.66 -3.43 -5.14
C GLY A 75 -3.39 -4.91 -5.32
N ARG A 76 -2.13 -5.24 -5.21
CA ARG A 76 -1.66 -6.63 -5.27
C ARG A 76 -0.70 -6.89 -4.12
N LEU A 77 -0.60 -8.15 -3.75
CA LEU A 77 0.35 -8.59 -2.74
C LEU A 77 1.67 -8.94 -3.42
N ILE A 78 2.76 -8.51 -2.83
CA ILE A 78 4.10 -8.92 -3.24
C ILE A 78 4.87 -9.41 -2.02
N GLU A 79 5.79 -10.35 -2.26
CA GLU A 79 6.71 -10.80 -1.24
C GLU A 79 8.01 -10.02 -1.40
N ASN A 80 8.48 -9.42 -0.31
CA ASN A 80 9.74 -8.73 -0.27
C ASN A 80 10.69 -9.45 0.67
N LYS A 81 11.82 -9.90 0.16
CA LYS A 81 12.87 -10.54 0.95
C LYS A 81 13.98 -9.54 1.18
N PHE A 82 14.42 -9.41 2.41
CA PHE A 82 15.50 -8.49 2.76
C PHE A 82 16.28 -9.00 3.96
N THR A 83 17.50 -8.49 4.12
CA THR A 83 18.34 -8.79 5.27
C THR A 83 18.25 -7.61 6.23
N PRO A 84 17.60 -7.78 7.42
CA PRO A 84 17.57 -6.72 8.43
C PRO A 84 18.98 -6.42 8.94
N LYS A 85 19.19 -5.22 9.46
CA LYS A 85 20.51 -4.79 9.94
C LYS A 85 21.11 -5.74 10.99
N HIS A 86 20.29 -6.27 11.88
CA HIS A 86 20.78 -7.18 12.94
C HIS A 86 21.21 -8.55 12.40
N LEU A 87 20.90 -8.87 11.16
CA LEU A 87 21.29 -10.11 10.50
C LEU A 87 22.37 -9.89 9.43
N GLU A 88 22.83 -8.65 9.22
CA GLU A 88 23.89 -8.37 8.27
C GLU A 88 25.17 -9.14 8.62
N GLY A 89 25.76 -9.78 7.62
CA GLY A 89 26.97 -10.59 7.80
C GLY A 89 26.74 -11.97 8.39
N LYS A 90 25.50 -12.31 8.72
CA LYS A 90 25.15 -13.65 9.21
C LYS A 90 24.66 -14.52 8.07
N THR A 91 24.96 -15.82 8.16
CA THR A 91 24.55 -16.78 7.14
C THR A 91 23.76 -17.91 7.79
N ASP A 92 22.91 -18.56 6.97
CA ASP A 92 22.15 -19.73 7.40
C ASP A 92 23.03 -20.99 7.35
N GLU A 93 22.44 -22.16 7.63
CA GLU A 93 23.16 -23.44 7.64
C GLU A 93 23.78 -23.77 6.28
N ASN A 94 23.25 -23.24 5.20
CA ASN A 94 23.72 -23.49 3.84
C ASN A 94 24.71 -22.43 3.36
N GLY A 95 25.09 -21.47 4.21
CA GLY A 95 26.01 -20.41 3.87
C GLY A 95 25.41 -19.25 3.10
N ASN A 96 24.07 -19.20 2.97
CA ASN A 96 23.38 -18.10 2.32
C ASN A 96 23.10 -16.94 3.30
N PRO A 97 23.04 -15.70 2.84
CA PRO A 97 22.69 -14.59 3.72
C PRO A 97 21.32 -14.83 4.39
N MET A 98 21.23 -14.49 5.67
CA MET A 98 19.97 -14.61 6.39
C MET A 98 19.02 -13.50 5.95
N THR A 99 17.83 -13.89 5.52
CA THR A 99 16.80 -12.97 5.06
C THR A 99 15.48 -13.23 5.77
N ILE A 100 14.63 -12.21 5.80
CA ILE A 100 13.24 -12.38 6.23
C ILE A 100 12.33 -11.98 5.07
N SER A 101 11.14 -12.60 5.04
CA SER A 101 10.10 -12.28 4.07
C SER A 101 9.07 -11.36 4.68
N GLN A 102 8.65 -10.35 3.93
CA GLN A 102 7.59 -9.47 4.31
C GLN A 102 6.60 -9.35 3.16
N THR A 103 5.32 -9.52 3.46
CA THR A 103 4.27 -9.28 2.48
C THR A 103 3.98 -7.78 2.41
N LYS A 104 4.04 -7.24 1.22
CA LYS A 104 3.73 -5.83 0.96
C LYS A 104 2.54 -5.72 0.02
N ILE A 105 1.85 -4.59 0.10
CA ILE A 105 0.77 -4.25 -0.80
C ILE A 105 1.26 -3.15 -1.73
N VAL A 106 1.15 -3.39 -3.03
CA VAL A 106 1.41 -2.37 -4.05
C VAL A 106 0.07 -1.95 -4.60
N GLY A 107 -0.28 -0.67 -4.38
CA GLY A 107 -1.54 -0.12 -4.87
C GLY A 107 -1.44 0.19 -6.36
N PHE A 108 -2.48 -0.13 -7.12
CA PHE A 108 -2.57 0.24 -8.52
C PHE A 108 -3.76 1.15 -8.83
N ASP A 109 -4.63 1.39 -7.85
CA ASP A 109 -5.74 2.33 -7.98
C ASP A 109 -6.25 2.73 -6.59
N TYR A 110 -6.88 3.89 -6.52
CA TYR A 110 -7.54 4.32 -5.29
C TYR A 110 -8.76 5.16 -5.65
N LYS A 111 -9.76 5.17 -4.77
CA LYS A 111 -10.96 6.01 -4.92
C LYS A 111 -11.37 6.56 -3.56
N ARG A 112 -11.77 7.81 -3.53
CA ARG A 112 -12.33 8.41 -2.32
C ARG A 112 -13.72 7.88 -2.08
N VAL A 113 -14.05 7.67 -0.82
CA VAL A 113 -15.35 7.15 -0.40
C VAL A 113 -15.89 7.97 0.75
N ARG A 114 -17.20 7.89 0.94
CA ARG A 114 -17.86 8.44 2.11
C ARG A 114 -18.93 7.45 2.58
N TYR A 115 -19.23 7.49 3.86
CA TYR A 115 -20.32 6.67 4.40
C TYR A 115 -21.64 7.40 4.26
N ASN A 116 -22.61 6.76 3.62
CA ASN A 116 -23.96 7.27 3.48
C ASN A 116 -24.82 6.71 4.62
N GLU A 117 -25.13 7.54 5.60
CA GLU A 117 -25.89 7.14 6.79
C GLU A 117 -27.33 6.73 6.48
N GLU A 118 -27.94 7.35 5.48
CA GLU A 118 -29.32 7.03 5.09
C GLU A 118 -29.44 5.63 4.49
N LEU A 119 -28.47 5.25 3.65
CA LEU A 119 -28.44 3.95 3.00
C LEU A 119 -27.62 2.92 3.77
N GLU A 120 -26.94 3.35 4.83
CA GLU A 120 -26.03 2.52 5.63
C GLU A 120 -24.98 1.78 4.79
N GLU A 121 -24.42 2.49 3.81
CA GLU A 121 -23.39 1.92 2.92
C GLU A 121 -22.34 2.94 2.54
N TRP A 122 -21.20 2.42 2.10
CA TRP A 122 -20.12 3.23 1.56
C TRP A 122 -20.36 3.51 0.08
N GLU A 123 -20.09 4.73 -0.34
CA GLU A 123 -20.22 5.11 -1.75
C GLU A 123 -19.00 5.89 -2.21
N TYR A 124 -18.76 5.87 -3.52
CA TYR A 124 -17.65 6.64 -4.09
C TYR A 124 -18.01 8.13 -4.16
N ILE A 125 -17.01 8.96 -3.88
CA ILE A 125 -17.12 10.41 -4.09
C ILE A 125 -16.72 10.68 -5.53
N GLN A 126 -17.60 11.33 -6.25
CA GLN A 126 -17.33 11.68 -7.65
C GLN A 126 -16.74 13.08 -7.77
#